data_0d6751c713c716ce6fe666ec7a173349
#
_entry.id   0d6751c713c716ce6fe666ec7a173349
#
_cell.length_a   1.000
_cell.length_b   1.000
_cell.length_c   1.000
_cell.angle_alpha   90.00
_cell.angle_beta   90.00
_cell.angle_gamma   90.00
#
_symmetry.space_group_name_H-M   'P 1'
#
loop_
_entity.id
_entity.type
_entity.pdbx_description
1 polymer ?
#
loop_
_entity_poly.entity_id
_entity_poly.type
_entity_poly.pdbx_seq_one_letter_code
_entity_poly.pdbx_strand_id
1 'polypeptide(L)'
;MAKNNTITLYDLQLASGCTISPFVWATKYALAHKGFDIDIVPGGFTGIMERTGGKSERLPAIVDDGEWVLDSWVIAEYLDEKYPDRPMLIGDPGIKPLTEFVEGWLWRTAVGPWFRCYIQDYRDLSLPQDHEYVTKSRENMLEGRKLEDVQAGREDRLPQILPTLEPFRAILKGNRWLGGDKPNYADYRALAVFLWTGSVARIPPMTDDEPLRDWLDRGFDLFGGLGRHPGMNPLFGLKLREGDPEPFSKAAPMGGLASRNRGPETTRAETERMTAARAAASASS
;
A
#
# COMPACT_ATOMS: atom_id res chain seq x y z
N MET A 1 -32.70 -12.32 -8.71
CA MET A 1 -31.39 -12.73 -9.24
C MET A 1 -30.40 -12.67 -8.08
N ALA A 2 -29.60 -13.71 -7.83
CA ALA A 2 -28.53 -13.62 -6.83
C ALA A 2 -27.58 -12.49 -7.26
N LYS A 3 -27.32 -11.53 -6.35
CA LYS A 3 -26.31 -10.49 -6.61
C LYS A 3 -24.97 -11.19 -6.90
N ASN A 4 -24.31 -10.79 -7.98
CA ASN A 4 -22.95 -11.25 -8.24
C ASN A 4 -22.08 -10.88 -7.04
N ASN A 5 -21.42 -11.88 -6.40
CA ASN A 5 -20.56 -11.63 -5.26
C ASN A 5 -19.09 -11.38 -5.68
N THR A 6 -18.84 -11.29 -6.98
CA THR A 6 -17.48 -11.16 -7.53
C THR A 6 -17.25 -9.75 -8.01
N ILE A 7 -16.15 -9.13 -7.59
CA ILE A 7 -15.68 -7.83 -8.09
C ILE A 7 -14.37 -8.06 -8.83
N THR A 8 -14.24 -7.49 -10.03
CA THR A 8 -12.99 -7.50 -10.79
C THR A 8 -12.04 -6.44 -10.23
N LEU A 9 -10.80 -6.83 -9.92
CA LEU A 9 -9.73 -5.95 -9.44
C LEU A 9 -8.55 -5.97 -10.40
N TYR A 10 -8.16 -4.81 -10.90
CA TYR A 10 -6.93 -4.64 -11.67
C TYR A 10 -5.74 -4.52 -10.72
N ASP A 11 -4.82 -5.49 -10.81
CA ASP A 11 -3.67 -5.60 -9.93
C ASP A 11 -2.38 -5.07 -10.59
N LEU A 12 -1.45 -4.70 -9.74
CA LEU A 12 -0.09 -4.32 -10.13
C LEU A 12 0.89 -5.31 -9.52
N GLN A 13 1.47 -6.18 -10.36
CA GLN A 13 2.23 -7.34 -9.91
C GLN A 13 3.71 -7.27 -10.29
N LEU A 14 4.51 -7.92 -9.46
CA LEU A 14 5.90 -8.28 -9.70
C LEU A 14 5.99 -9.54 -10.57
N ALA A 15 7.20 -9.90 -11.01
CA ALA A 15 7.47 -11.13 -11.76
C ALA A 15 7.11 -12.42 -10.98
N SER A 16 7.08 -12.35 -9.65
CA SER A 16 6.63 -13.44 -8.77
C SER A 16 5.10 -13.60 -8.70
N GLY A 17 4.33 -12.73 -9.35
CA GLY A 17 2.87 -12.64 -9.20
C GLY A 17 2.41 -11.92 -7.92
N CYS A 18 3.34 -11.53 -7.04
CA CYS A 18 3.01 -10.78 -5.84
C CYS A 18 2.59 -9.35 -6.18
N THR A 19 1.57 -8.84 -5.52
CA THR A 19 1.15 -7.43 -5.63
C THR A 19 2.26 -6.51 -5.11
N ILE A 20 2.65 -5.52 -5.91
CA ILE A 20 3.66 -4.53 -5.50
C ILE A 20 3.04 -3.24 -4.95
N SER A 21 1.79 -2.95 -5.27
CA SER A 21 1.14 -1.69 -4.87
C SER A 21 0.55 -1.78 -3.47
N PRO A 22 0.93 -0.91 -2.52
CA PRO A 22 0.26 -0.84 -1.22
C PRO A 22 -1.21 -0.43 -1.35
N PHE A 23 -1.56 0.36 -2.34
CA PHE A 23 -2.94 0.77 -2.60
C PHE A 23 -3.81 -0.40 -3.09
N VAL A 24 -3.25 -1.26 -3.93
CA VAL A 24 -3.93 -2.49 -4.37
C VAL A 24 -4.07 -3.47 -3.20
N TRP A 25 -3.05 -3.62 -2.35
CA TRP A 25 -3.15 -4.42 -1.13
C TRP A 25 -4.28 -3.95 -0.23
N ALA A 26 -4.36 -2.64 0.06
CA ALA A 26 -5.45 -2.09 0.86
C ALA A 26 -6.83 -2.36 0.24
N THR A 27 -6.94 -2.30 -1.09
CA THR A 27 -8.18 -2.62 -1.81
C THR A 27 -8.55 -4.11 -1.73
N LYS A 28 -7.57 -5.01 -1.85
CA LYS A 28 -7.80 -6.45 -1.65
C LYS A 28 -8.39 -6.74 -0.25
N TYR A 29 -7.80 -6.13 0.78
CA TYR A 29 -8.31 -6.26 2.14
C TYR A 29 -9.70 -5.64 2.30
N ALA A 30 -9.98 -4.50 1.66
CA ALA A 30 -11.29 -3.88 1.69
C ALA A 30 -12.38 -4.76 1.05
N LEU A 31 -12.10 -5.34 -0.12
CA LEU A 31 -13.00 -6.26 -0.81
C LEU A 31 -13.25 -7.52 0.02
N ALA A 32 -12.19 -8.13 0.56
CA ALA A 32 -12.29 -9.31 1.40
C ALA A 32 -13.05 -9.03 2.72
N HIS A 33 -12.85 -7.86 3.34
CA HIS A 33 -13.60 -7.42 4.52
C HIS A 33 -15.11 -7.33 4.24
N LYS A 34 -15.47 -6.82 3.08
CA LYS A 34 -16.85 -6.79 2.60
C LYS A 34 -17.38 -8.17 2.20
N GLY A 35 -16.53 -9.21 2.16
CA GLY A 35 -16.92 -10.58 1.82
C GLY A 35 -17.15 -10.80 0.33
N PHE A 36 -16.44 -10.05 -0.53
CA PHE A 36 -16.44 -10.27 -1.99
C PHE A 36 -15.41 -11.31 -2.40
N ASP A 37 -15.75 -12.07 -3.42
CA ASP A 37 -14.80 -12.81 -4.22
C ASP A 37 -14.10 -11.83 -5.18
N ILE A 38 -12.79 -11.99 -5.36
CA ILE A 38 -11.98 -11.06 -6.14
C ILE A 38 -11.52 -11.75 -7.41
N ASP A 39 -12.00 -11.26 -8.57
CA ASP A 39 -11.48 -11.64 -9.87
C ASP A 39 -10.32 -10.71 -10.23
N ILE A 40 -9.08 -11.26 -10.27
CA ILE A 40 -7.87 -10.46 -10.45
C ILE A 40 -7.47 -10.38 -11.91
N VAL A 41 -7.36 -9.15 -12.43
CA VAL A 41 -6.72 -8.87 -13.73
C VAL A 41 -5.25 -8.49 -13.47
N PRO A 42 -4.31 -9.42 -13.70
CA PRO A 42 -2.89 -9.22 -13.38
C PRO A 42 -2.19 -8.31 -14.39
N GLY A 43 -1.05 -7.74 -13.99
CA GLY A 43 -0.12 -7.06 -14.89
C GLY A 43 0.79 -6.08 -14.18
N GLY A 44 1.74 -5.52 -14.94
CA GLY A 44 2.77 -4.61 -14.46
C GLY A 44 2.44 -3.13 -14.63
N PHE A 45 3.48 -2.31 -14.60
CA PHE A 45 3.39 -0.84 -14.71
C PHE A 45 3.05 -0.37 -16.12
N THR A 46 3.58 -1.08 -17.13
CA THR A 46 3.27 -0.81 -18.54
C THR A 46 1.96 -1.47 -18.93
N GLY A 47 1.23 -0.88 -19.87
CA GLY A 47 -0.03 -1.43 -20.36
C GLY A 47 -1.24 -1.25 -19.44
N ILE A 48 -1.18 -0.42 -18.38
CA ILE A 48 -2.34 -0.16 -17.52
C ILE A 48 -3.50 0.45 -18.32
N MET A 49 -3.24 1.44 -19.15
CA MET A 49 -4.25 2.08 -20.00
C MET A 49 -4.92 1.06 -20.93
N GLU A 50 -4.13 0.18 -21.56
CA GLU A 50 -4.64 -0.87 -22.43
C GLU A 50 -5.54 -1.85 -21.67
N ARG A 51 -5.04 -2.39 -20.53
CA ARG A 51 -5.77 -3.34 -19.68
C ARG A 51 -7.07 -2.77 -19.12
N THR A 52 -7.09 -1.47 -18.82
CA THR A 52 -8.27 -0.78 -18.32
C THR A 52 -9.19 -0.24 -19.42
N GLY A 53 -8.90 -0.52 -20.69
CA GLY A 53 -9.67 0.04 -21.80
C GLY A 53 -9.70 1.57 -21.84
N GLY A 54 -8.61 2.22 -21.47
CA GLY A 54 -8.48 3.67 -21.40
C GLY A 54 -9.10 4.33 -20.15
N LYS A 55 -9.51 3.54 -19.15
CA LYS A 55 -10.21 4.06 -17.96
C LYS A 55 -9.28 4.61 -16.89
N SER A 56 -8.06 4.10 -16.80
CA SER A 56 -7.09 4.55 -15.78
C SER A 56 -5.65 4.36 -16.22
N GLU A 57 -4.80 5.30 -15.83
CA GLU A 57 -3.33 5.18 -15.91
C GLU A 57 -2.72 4.60 -14.62
N ARG A 58 -3.55 4.37 -13.60
CA ARG A 58 -3.12 3.97 -12.24
C ARG A 58 -4.03 2.93 -11.65
N LEU A 59 -3.49 2.22 -10.66
CA LEU A 59 -4.18 1.19 -9.92
C LEU A 59 -4.12 1.48 -8.40
N PRO A 60 -5.13 1.05 -7.64
CA PRO A 60 -6.18 0.11 -8.00
C PRO A 60 -7.29 0.70 -8.87
N ALA A 61 -7.91 -0.18 -9.64
CA ALA A 61 -9.20 0.02 -10.29
C ALA A 61 -10.04 -1.23 -10.06
N ILE A 62 -11.32 -1.08 -9.78
CA ILE A 62 -12.28 -2.19 -9.70
C ILE A 62 -13.40 -2.02 -10.74
N VAL A 63 -14.02 -3.16 -11.09
CA VAL A 63 -15.28 -3.18 -11.84
C VAL A 63 -16.31 -3.96 -11.05
N ASP A 64 -17.40 -3.30 -10.69
CA ASP A 64 -18.50 -3.85 -9.93
C ASP A 64 -19.80 -3.71 -10.74
N ASP A 65 -20.34 -4.84 -11.25
CA ASP A 65 -21.51 -4.87 -12.13
C ASP A 65 -21.39 -3.90 -13.32
N GLY A 66 -20.20 -3.80 -13.92
CA GLY A 66 -19.89 -2.92 -15.06
C GLY A 66 -19.54 -1.47 -14.66
N GLU A 67 -19.66 -1.11 -13.41
CA GLU A 67 -19.28 0.19 -12.88
C GLU A 67 -17.79 0.23 -12.54
N TRP A 68 -17.04 1.19 -13.10
CA TRP A 68 -15.64 1.41 -12.82
C TRP A 68 -15.48 2.35 -11.61
N VAL A 69 -14.71 1.90 -10.61
CA VAL A 69 -14.33 2.72 -9.45
C VAL A 69 -12.82 2.72 -9.33
N LEU A 70 -12.24 3.90 -9.25
CA LEU A 70 -10.80 4.15 -9.27
C LEU A 70 -10.37 4.78 -7.97
N ASP A 71 -9.13 4.54 -7.58
CA ASP A 71 -8.50 4.98 -6.33
C ASP A 71 -8.96 4.20 -5.08
N SER A 72 -7.98 3.85 -4.24
CA SER A 72 -8.21 2.99 -3.08
C SER A 72 -9.11 3.60 -2.00
N TRP A 73 -9.09 4.94 -1.83
CA TRP A 73 -9.99 5.62 -0.92
C TRP A 73 -11.41 5.69 -1.46
N VAL A 74 -11.54 6.07 -2.73
CA VAL A 74 -12.83 6.13 -3.41
C VAL A 74 -13.49 4.75 -3.45
N ILE A 75 -12.69 3.69 -3.69
CA ILE A 75 -13.18 2.31 -3.65
C ILE A 75 -13.70 1.96 -2.25
N ALA A 76 -12.97 2.31 -1.18
CA ALA A 76 -13.41 2.01 0.18
C ALA A 76 -14.72 2.75 0.55
N GLU A 77 -14.84 4.03 0.20
CA GLU A 77 -16.05 4.82 0.41
C GLU A 77 -17.23 4.27 -0.41
N TYR A 78 -17.00 3.97 -1.69
CA TYR A 78 -17.98 3.35 -2.57
C TYR A 78 -18.51 2.02 -2.01
N LEU A 79 -17.63 1.18 -1.49
CA LEU A 79 -18.01 -0.11 -0.92
C LEU A 79 -18.87 0.07 0.35
N ASP A 80 -18.57 1.07 1.18
CA ASP A 80 -19.36 1.37 2.37
C ASP A 80 -20.73 1.95 2.00
N GLU A 81 -20.80 2.82 1.00
CA GLU A 81 -22.03 3.45 0.53
C GLU A 81 -22.95 2.45 -0.20
N LYS A 82 -22.41 1.68 -1.13
CA LYS A 82 -23.20 0.76 -1.97
C LYS A 82 -23.63 -0.51 -1.23
N TYR A 83 -22.85 -0.93 -0.24
CA TYR A 83 -23.05 -2.17 0.52
C TYR A 83 -23.12 -1.92 2.04
N PRO A 84 -24.08 -1.11 2.52
CA PRO A 84 -24.20 -0.76 3.94
C PRO A 84 -24.56 -1.95 4.83
N ASP A 85 -25.18 -2.99 4.26
CA ASP A 85 -25.54 -4.23 4.98
C ASP A 85 -24.33 -5.16 5.24
N ARG A 86 -23.16 -4.87 4.64
CA ARG A 86 -21.91 -5.59 4.87
C ARG A 86 -21.04 -4.88 5.91
N PRO A 87 -20.06 -5.57 6.53
CA PRO A 87 -19.19 -4.93 7.52
C PRO A 87 -18.57 -3.62 6.99
N MET A 88 -18.65 -2.56 7.80
CA MET A 88 -18.15 -1.23 7.43
C MET A 88 -16.62 -1.19 7.49
N LEU A 89 -16.02 -0.55 6.48
CA LEU A 89 -14.56 -0.33 6.40
C LEU A 89 -14.15 0.90 7.20
N ILE A 90 -14.83 2.02 6.96
CA ILE A 90 -14.53 3.33 7.55
C ILE A 90 -15.49 3.59 8.72
N GLY A 91 -16.78 3.35 8.51
CA GLY A 91 -17.82 3.48 9.53
C GLY A 91 -18.02 4.93 9.99
N ASP A 92 -17.45 5.28 11.15
CA ASP A 92 -17.56 6.63 11.69
C ASP A 92 -16.81 7.66 10.81
N PRO A 93 -17.42 8.81 10.47
CA PRO A 93 -16.78 9.86 9.67
C PRO A 93 -15.45 10.38 10.26
N GLY A 94 -15.26 10.30 11.59
CA GLY A 94 -14.01 10.66 12.25
C GLY A 94 -12.83 9.70 11.97
N ILE A 95 -13.10 8.49 11.56
CA ILE A 95 -12.06 7.49 11.27
C ILE A 95 -11.26 7.86 10.02
N LYS A 96 -11.89 8.46 8.99
CA LYS A 96 -11.20 8.83 7.75
C LYS A 96 -10.03 9.77 7.99
N PRO A 97 -10.18 10.97 8.60
CA PRO A 97 -9.05 11.89 8.82
C PRO A 97 -7.97 11.30 9.73
N LEU A 98 -8.33 10.45 10.70
CA LEU A 98 -7.34 9.75 11.53
C LEU A 98 -6.56 8.71 10.72
N THR A 99 -7.22 7.99 9.83
CA THR A 99 -6.56 7.03 8.92
C THR A 99 -5.64 7.76 7.94
N GLU A 100 -6.06 8.88 7.38
CA GLU A 100 -5.23 9.73 6.52
C GLU A 100 -3.98 10.24 7.26
N PHE A 101 -4.13 10.61 8.53
CA PHE A 101 -3.00 11.00 9.37
C PHE A 101 -2.02 9.84 9.59
N VAL A 102 -2.50 8.66 9.97
CA VAL A 102 -1.67 7.45 10.17
C VAL A 102 -0.97 7.08 8.87
N GLU A 103 -1.67 7.09 7.76
CA GLU A 103 -1.11 6.82 6.43
C GLU A 103 -0.01 7.83 6.09
N GLY A 104 -0.28 9.12 6.18
CA GLY A 104 0.68 10.19 5.90
C GLY A 104 1.93 10.09 6.76
N TRP A 105 1.75 9.75 8.05
CA TRP A 105 2.86 9.49 8.96
C TRP A 105 3.69 8.28 8.53
N LEU A 106 3.07 7.12 8.23
CA LEU A 106 3.78 5.93 7.75
C LEU A 106 4.50 6.17 6.43
N TRP A 107 3.88 6.92 5.50
CA TRP A 107 4.52 7.27 4.23
C TRP A 107 5.81 8.07 4.45
N ARG A 108 5.80 9.01 5.37
CA ARG A 108 6.97 9.85 5.66
C ARG A 108 8.05 9.10 6.44
N THR A 109 7.65 8.32 7.45
CA THR A 109 8.59 7.78 8.44
C THR A 109 9.07 6.37 8.11
N ALA A 110 8.31 5.59 7.38
CA ALA A 110 8.63 4.22 7.03
C ALA A 110 8.74 4.00 5.51
N VAL A 111 7.69 4.29 4.73
CA VAL A 111 7.66 3.98 3.29
C VAL A 111 8.77 4.71 2.53
N GLY A 112 8.91 6.01 2.73
CA GLY A 112 9.94 6.81 2.05
C GLY A 112 11.36 6.30 2.32
N PRO A 113 11.74 6.04 3.58
CA PRO A 113 12.99 5.42 3.94
C PRO A 113 13.18 4.02 3.36
N TRP A 114 12.22 3.12 3.55
CA TRP A 114 12.30 1.77 2.97
C TRP A 114 12.35 1.78 1.44
N PHE A 115 11.60 2.68 0.80
CA PHE A 115 11.64 2.82 -0.65
C PHE A 115 13.06 3.07 -1.16
N ARG A 116 13.84 3.92 -0.49
CA ARG A 116 15.26 4.16 -0.83
C ARG A 116 16.15 2.96 -0.52
N CYS A 117 15.81 2.15 0.48
CA CYS A 117 16.56 0.94 0.80
C CYS A 117 16.29 -0.21 -0.16
N TYR A 118 15.18 -0.18 -0.90
CA TYR A 118 14.74 -1.28 -1.75
C TYR A 118 14.46 -0.88 -3.20
N ILE A 119 14.86 0.33 -3.63
CA ILE A 119 14.47 0.86 -4.93
C ILE A 119 15.06 0.08 -6.11
N GLN A 120 16.27 -0.45 -5.97
CA GLN A 120 16.88 -1.32 -6.97
C GLN A 120 16.20 -2.70 -6.94
N ASP A 121 15.95 -3.26 -5.76
CA ASP A 121 15.21 -4.52 -5.61
C ASP A 121 13.79 -4.40 -6.20
N TYR A 122 13.12 -3.27 -5.96
CA TYR A 122 11.83 -2.93 -6.54
C TYR A 122 11.84 -3.02 -8.06
N ARG A 123 12.87 -2.44 -8.70
CA ARG A 123 13.05 -2.49 -10.16
C ARG A 123 13.34 -3.93 -10.62
N ASP A 124 14.27 -4.64 -9.97
CA ASP A 124 14.73 -5.96 -10.37
C ASP A 124 13.67 -7.06 -10.21
N LEU A 125 12.73 -6.86 -9.26
CA LEU A 125 11.60 -7.75 -9.01
C LEU A 125 10.38 -7.43 -9.87
N SER A 126 10.34 -6.26 -10.53
CA SER A 126 9.28 -5.90 -11.46
C SER A 126 9.28 -6.82 -12.69
N LEU A 127 8.20 -6.82 -13.45
CA LEU A 127 8.14 -7.56 -14.71
C LEU A 127 9.24 -7.07 -15.66
N PRO A 128 9.91 -7.96 -16.43
CA PRO A 128 11.01 -7.55 -17.31
C PRO A 128 10.66 -6.41 -18.27
N GLN A 129 9.45 -6.39 -18.82
CA GLN A 129 8.97 -5.32 -19.71
C GLN A 129 8.81 -3.97 -18.99
N ASP A 130 8.72 -3.96 -17.66
CA ASP A 130 8.56 -2.75 -16.87
C ASP A 130 9.90 -2.14 -16.43
N HIS A 131 11.02 -2.86 -16.58
CA HIS A 131 12.32 -2.43 -16.05
C HIS A 131 12.74 -1.05 -16.54
N GLU A 132 12.58 -0.77 -17.82
CA GLU A 132 12.93 0.55 -18.39
C GLU A 132 12.03 1.66 -17.82
N TYR A 133 10.73 1.43 -17.78
CA TYR A 133 9.76 2.37 -17.23
C TYR A 133 10.03 2.63 -15.74
N VAL A 134 10.23 1.58 -14.95
CA VAL A 134 10.51 1.67 -13.52
C VAL A 134 11.81 2.44 -13.30
N THR A 135 12.89 2.11 -14.00
CA THR A 135 14.17 2.81 -13.89
C THR A 135 13.99 4.31 -14.16
N LYS A 136 13.48 4.67 -15.34
CA LYS A 136 13.31 6.07 -15.73
C LYS A 136 12.41 6.85 -14.78
N SER A 137 11.26 6.27 -14.41
CA SER A 137 10.30 6.96 -13.55
C SER A 137 10.81 7.15 -12.13
N ARG A 138 11.59 6.19 -11.60
CA ARG A 138 12.12 6.28 -10.23
C ARG A 138 13.39 7.14 -10.16
N GLU A 139 14.27 7.07 -11.15
CA GLU A 139 15.39 8.00 -11.27
C GLU A 139 14.91 9.45 -11.39
N ASN A 140 13.87 9.72 -12.18
CA ASN A 140 13.25 11.04 -12.25
C ASN A 140 12.69 11.50 -10.89
N MET A 141 12.03 10.61 -10.15
CA MET A 141 11.53 10.90 -8.79
C MET A 141 12.68 11.20 -7.82
N LEU A 142 13.84 10.59 -8.04
CA LEU A 142 15.05 10.72 -7.23
C LEU A 142 16.03 11.77 -7.78
N GLU A 143 15.53 12.73 -8.56
CA GLU A 143 16.31 13.86 -9.10
C GLU A 143 17.47 13.43 -10.01
N GLY A 144 17.28 12.34 -10.75
CA GLY A 144 18.26 11.76 -11.68
C GLY A 144 19.28 10.84 -11.04
N ARG A 145 19.19 10.58 -9.74
CA ARG A 145 20.10 9.65 -9.07
C ARG A 145 19.83 8.21 -9.51
N LYS A 146 20.90 7.45 -9.69
CA LYS A 146 20.83 6.05 -10.06
C LYS A 146 20.24 5.21 -8.93
N LEU A 147 19.45 4.17 -9.28
CA LEU A 147 18.76 3.35 -8.29
C LEU A 147 19.73 2.61 -7.39
N GLU A 148 20.81 2.05 -7.97
CA GLU A 148 21.87 1.38 -7.25
C GLU A 148 22.59 2.29 -6.25
N ASP A 149 22.87 3.54 -6.63
CA ASP A 149 23.51 4.52 -5.75
C ASP A 149 22.60 4.92 -4.58
N VAL A 150 21.30 5.03 -4.83
CA VAL A 150 20.31 5.35 -3.79
C VAL A 150 20.15 4.18 -2.81
N GLN A 151 20.21 2.94 -3.29
CA GLN A 151 20.09 1.75 -2.45
C GLN A 151 21.37 1.42 -1.67
N ALA A 152 22.53 1.82 -2.17
CA ALA A 152 23.83 1.53 -1.54
C ALA A 152 23.87 1.93 -0.05
N GLY A 153 24.50 1.10 0.79
CA GLY A 153 24.59 1.32 2.25
C GLY A 153 23.26 1.20 3.00
N ARG A 154 22.29 0.46 2.45
CA ARG A 154 21.00 0.23 3.08
C ARG A 154 21.08 -0.51 4.41
N GLU A 155 22.10 -1.33 4.59
CA GLU A 155 22.35 -2.11 5.78
C GLU A 155 22.53 -1.22 7.02
N ASP A 156 23.14 -0.04 6.84
CA ASP A 156 23.33 0.94 7.90
C ASP A 156 22.09 1.82 8.14
N ARG A 157 21.22 1.92 7.13
CA ARG A 157 20.00 2.77 7.18
C ARG A 157 18.78 2.03 7.70
N LEU A 158 18.67 0.73 7.40
CA LEU A 158 17.50 -0.07 7.79
C LEU A 158 17.24 -0.04 9.30
N PRO A 159 18.24 -0.24 10.19
CA PRO A 159 18.03 -0.16 11.62
C PRO A 159 17.50 1.20 12.11
N GLN A 160 17.88 2.29 11.42
CA GLN A 160 17.47 3.65 11.78
C GLN A 160 15.98 3.93 11.51
N ILE A 161 15.30 3.09 10.73
CA ILE A 161 13.88 3.23 10.45
C ILE A 161 13.04 2.66 11.60
N LEU A 162 13.51 1.62 12.28
CA LEU A 162 12.78 0.92 13.33
C LEU A 162 12.30 1.84 14.48
N PRO A 163 13.10 2.79 15.00
CA PRO A 163 12.64 3.72 16.04
C PRO A 163 11.44 4.55 15.63
N THR A 164 11.29 4.84 14.34
CA THR A 164 10.17 5.65 13.84
C THR A 164 8.81 4.95 13.96
N LEU A 165 8.80 3.63 14.17
CA LEU A 165 7.59 2.83 14.35
C LEU A 165 7.08 2.84 15.80
N GLU A 166 7.77 3.48 16.73
CA GLU A 166 7.39 3.45 18.16
C GLU A 166 5.98 3.97 18.45
N PRO A 167 5.48 5.06 17.84
CA PRO A 167 4.09 5.47 18.04
C PRO A 167 3.09 4.39 17.67
N PHE A 168 3.41 3.59 16.63
CA PHE A 168 2.57 2.50 16.18
C PHE A 168 2.59 1.33 17.17
N ARG A 169 3.77 0.98 17.69
CA ARG A 169 3.93 -0.02 18.74
C ARG A 169 3.18 0.38 20.02
N ALA A 170 3.26 1.65 20.41
CA ALA A 170 2.60 2.16 21.60
C ALA A 170 1.07 2.00 21.55
N ILE A 171 0.44 2.27 20.41
CA ILE A 171 -0.99 2.07 20.21
C ILE A 171 -1.34 0.58 20.32
N LEU A 172 -0.56 -0.30 19.70
CA LEU A 172 -0.85 -1.74 19.66
C LEU A 172 -0.55 -2.48 20.98
N LYS A 173 0.14 -1.87 21.95
CA LYS A 173 0.26 -2.42 23.30
C LYS A 173 -1.08 -2.54 24.03
N GLY A 174 -2.02 -1.62 23.76
CA GLY A 174 -3.33 -1.57 24.40
C GLY A 174 -4.49 -1.96 23.49
N ASN A 175 -4.26 -2.14 22.21
CA ASN A 175 -5.30 -2.40 21.24
C ASN A 175 -4.92 -3.58 20.35
N ARG A 176 -5.89 -4.43 20.04
CA ARG A 176 -5.69 -5.56 19.13
C ARG A 176 -5.44 -5.10 17.70
N TRP A 177 -6.12 -4.01 17.29
CA TRP A 177 -6.07 -3.38 15.97
C TRP A 177 -6.08 -1.86 16.13
N LEU A 178 -5.75 -1.12 15.09
CA LEU A 178 -5.99 0.34 15.03
C LEU A 178 -7.48 0.66 15.15
N GLY A 179 -8.33 -0.22 14.62
CA GLY A 179 -9.78 -0.17 14.79
C GLY A 179 -10.30 -0.65 16.15
N GLY A 180 -9.43 -0.93 17.13
CA GLY A 180 -9.81 -1.46 18.43
C GLY A 180 -9.88 -2.99 18.46
N ASP A 181 -11.04 -3.57 18.75
CA ASP A 181 -11.20 -5.03 18.85
C ASP A 181 -11.23 -5.74 17.49
N LYS A 182 -11.62 -5.03 16.44
CA LYS A 182 -11.70 -5.53 15.06
C LYS A 182 -10.91 -4.63 14.12
N PRO A 183 -10.32 -5.22 13.06
CA PRO A 183 -9.64 -4.41 12.07
C PRO A 183 -10.62 -3.57 11.28
N ASN A 184 -10.19 -2.36 10.88
CA ASN A 184 -10.89 -1.47 9.99
C ASN A 184 -9.96 -1.01 8.85
N TYR A 185 -10.40 -0.03 8.06
CA TYR A 185 -9.62 0.45 6.92
C TYR A 185 -8.27 1.06 7.31
N ALA A 186 -8.13 1.62 8.54
CA ALA A 186 -6.84 2.11 9.04
C ALA A 186 -5.82 0.97 9.19
N ASP A 187 -6.25 -0.19 9.69
CA ASP A 187 -5.40 -1.38 9.75
C ASP A 187 -4.96 -1.82 8.35
N TYR A 188 -5.89 -1.84 7.39
CA TYR A 188 -5.58 -2.29 6.02
C TYR A 188 -4.63 -1.33 5.31
N ARG A 189 -4.76 -0.03 5.51
CA ARG A 189 -3.82 0.97 4.99
C ARG A 189 -2.42 0.81 5.60
N ALA A 190 -2.36 0.55 6.89
CA ALA A 190 -1.10 0.29 7.58
C ALA A 190 -0.48 -1.05 7.18
N LEU A 191 -1.25 -2.15 7.19
CA LEU A 191 -0.78 -3.47 6.72
C LEU A 191 -0.24 -3.43 5.30
N ALA A 192 -0.88 -2.67 4.41
CA ALA A 192 -0.48 -2.53 3.02
C ALA A 192 0.96 -1.99 2.85
N VAL A 193 1.43 -1.18 3.80
CA VAL A 193 2.83 -0.69 3.83
C VAL A 193 3.80 -1.86 4.06
N PHE A 194 3.50 -2.73 5.02
CA PHE A 194 4.34 -3.89 5.34
C PHE A 194 4.25 -4.97 4.26
N LEU A 195 3.07 -5.15 3.66
CA LEU A 195 2.87 -6.05 2.51
C LEU A 195 3.67 -5.59 1.30
N TRP A 196 3.65 -4.30 0.99
CA TRP A 196 4.51 -3.71 -0.03
C TRP A 196 5.99 -3.94 0.29
N THR A 197 6.42 -3.66 1.53
CA THR A 197 7.80 -3.87 1.96
C THR A 197 8.21 -5.33 1.77
N GLY A 198 7.39 -6.28 2.23
CA GLY A 198 7.65 -7.72 2.03
C GLY A 198 7.67 -8.15 0.57
N SER A 199 6.96 -7.46 -0.32
CA SER A 199 7.01 -7.78 -1.75
C SER A 199 8.35 -7.44 -2.41
N VAL A 200 9.09 -6.45 -1.88
CA VAL A 200 10.32 -5.92 -2.51
C VAL A 200 11.59 -6.10 -1.68
N ALA A 201 11.49 -6.33 -0.38
CA ALA A 201 12.62 -6.35 0.54
C ALA A 201 13.44 -7.65 0.42
N ARG A 202 14.54 -7.65 -0.33
CA ARG A 202 15.47 -8.79 -0.37
C ARG A 202 16.27 -8.98 0.93
N ILE A 203 16.40 -7.92 1.72
CA ILE A 203 16.96 -7.97 3.08
C ILE A 203 15.81 -7.64 4.04
N PRO A 204 15.54 -8.46 5.06
CA PRO A 204 14.49 -8.18 6.04
C PRO A 204 14.64 -6.78 6.64
N PRO A 205 13.56 -5.97 6.73
CA PRO A 205 13.62 -4.62 7.28
C PRO A 205 13.52 -4.54 8.80
N MET A 206 13.20 -5.64 9.47
CA MET A 206 12.90 -5.68 10.90
C MET A 206 13.64 -6.82 11.60
N THR A 207 13.85 -6.67 12.90
CA THR A 207 14.45 -7.68 13.79
C THR A 207 13.44 -8.79 14.14
N ASP A 208 13.95 -9.94 14.59
CA ASP A 208 13.11 -11.07 14.98
C ASP A 208 12.25 -10.80 16.21
N ASP A 209 12.69 -9.89 17.07
CA ASP A 209 12.01 -9.46 18.30
C ASP A 209 11.12 -8.22 18.12
N GLU A 210 10.82 -7.85 16.86
CA GLU A 210 9.96 -6.70 16.55
C GLU A 210 8.57 -6.84 17.19
N PRO A 211 8.17 -5.91 18.08
CA PRO A 211 6.89 -5.98 18.79
C PRO A 211 5.64 -5.94 17.88
N LEU A 212 5.77 -5.44 16.64
CA LEU A 212 4.67 -5.42 15.66
C LEU A 212 4.40 -6.79 15.04
N ARG A 213 5.26 -7.79 15.28
CA ARG A 213 5.17 -9.11 14.64
C ARG A 213 3.80 -9.75 14.83
N ASP A 214 3.28 -9.76 16.05
CA ASP A 214 1.99 -10.36 16.36
C ASP A 214 0.82 -9.70 15.61
N TRP A 215 0.87 -8.37 15.45
CA TRP A 215 -0.13 -7.64 14.69
C TRP A 215 0.00 -7.92 13.19
N LEU A 216 1.23 -7.93 12.66
CA LEU A 216 1.50 -8.27 11.27
C LEU A 216 1.06 -9.69 10.93
N ASP A 217 1.40 -10.66 11.78
CA ASP A 217 1.00 -12.06 11.58
C ASP A 217 -0.52 -12.21 11.57
N ARG A 218 -1.22 -11.60 12.54
CA ARG A 218 -2.69 -11.57 12.54
C ARG A 218 -3.26 -10.91 11.29
N GLY A 219 -2.66 -9.81 10.85
CA GLY A 219 -3.09 -9.08 9.66
C GLY A 219 -2.89 -9.89 8.39
N PHE A 220 -1.77 -10.57 8.25
CA PHE A 220 -1.48 -11.41 7.08
C PHE A 220 -2.36 -12.66 7.04
N ASP A 221 -2.79 -13.17 8.18
CA ASP A 221 -3.67 -14.32 8.29
C ASP A 221 -5.15 -14.01 8.06
N LEU A 222 -5.54 -12.72 8.03
CA LEU A 222 -6.92 -12.33 7.72
C LEU A 222 -7.37 -12.90 6.36
N PHE A 223 -8.67 -13.19 6.28
CA PHE A 223 -9.32 -13.61 5.04
C PHE A 223 -8.66 -14.83 4.38
N GLY A 224 -8.34 -15.83 5.21
CA GLY A 224 -7.72 -17.08 4.75
C GLY A 224 -6.24 -16.95 4.37
N GLY A 225 -5.54 -15.99 4.97
CA GLY A 225 -4.12 -15.78 4.71
C GLY A 225 -3.87 -14.89 3.49
N LEU A 226 -4.74 -13.92 3.22
CA LEU A 226 -4.66 -13.02 2.07
C LEU A 226 -3.26 -12.36 1.93
N GLY A 227 -2.60 -12.05 3.06
CA GLY A 227 -1.26 -11.47 3.09
C GLY A 227 -0.11 -12.48 2.98
N ARG A 228 -0.38 -13.80 2.91
CA ARG A 228 0.65 -14.86 2.87
C ARG A 228 0.98 -15.28 1.43
N HIS A 229 1.32 -14.34 0.57
CA HIS A 229 1.66 -14.66 -0.82
C HIS A 229 3.03 -15.35 -0.91
N PRO A 230 3.18 -16.46 -1.69
CA PRO A 230 4.46 -17.19 -1.80
C PRO A 230 5.60 -16.37 -2.41
N GLY A 231 5.29 -15.30 -3.15
CA GLY A 231 6.28 -14.35 -3.70
C GLY A 231 6.74 -13.27 -2.73
N MET A 232 6.28 -13.31 -1.46
CA MET A 232 6.73 -12.38 -0.44
C MET A 232 8.06 -12.78 0.17
N ASN A 233 8.92 -11.80 0.39
CA ASN A 233 10.16 -11.95 1.14
C ASN A 233 9.90 -11.81 2.65
N PRO A 234 10.74 -12.42 3.49
CA PRO A 234 10.62 -12.28 4.95
C PRO A 234 10.76 -10.82 5.38
N LEU A 235 9.89 -10.38 6.30
CA LEU A 235 10.01 -9.07 6.93
C LEU A 235 10.96 -9.05 8.13
N PHE A 236 11.23 -10.21 8.73
CA PHE A 236 11.98 -10.34 9.98
C PHE A 236 13.31 -11.04 9.75
N GLY A 237 14.26 -10.77 10.64
CA GLY A 237 15.58 -11.38 10.60
C GLY A 237 16.74 -10.38 10.54
N LEU A 238 16.47 -9.07 10.38
CA LEU A 238 17.51 -8.04 10.44
C LEU A 238 18.15 -8.05 11.85
N LYS A 239 19.46 -8.25 11.88
CA LYS A 239 20.24 -8.17 13.13
C LYS A 239 20.77 -6.74 13.26
N LEU A 240 20.43 -6.09 14.38
CA LEU A 240 21.05 -4.83 14.75
C LEU A 240 22.51 -5.07 15.11
N ARG A 241 23.38 -4.12 14.75
CA ARG A 241 24.82 -4.17 15.08
C ARG A 241 25.05 -3.48 16.40
N GLU A 242 26.15 -3.83 17.07
CA GLU A 242 26.61 -3.08 18.25
C GLU A 242 26.84 -1.61 17.84
N GLY A 243 26.18 -0.70 18.55
CA GLY A 243 26.22 0.74 18.24
C GLY A 243 25.11 1.25 17.33
N ASP A 244 24.21 0.40 16.86
CA ASP A 244 22.98 0.86 16.20
C ASP A 244 22.14 1.69 17.18
N PRO A 245 21.42 2.71 16.68
CA PRO A 245 20.66 3.58 17.57
C PRO A 245 19.59 2.80 18.34
N GLU A 246 19.47 3.08 19.62
CA GLU A 246 18.38 2.58 20.45
C GLU A 246 17.02 2.92 19.81
N PRO A 247 15.97 2.10 20.00
CA PRO A 247 14.66 2.28 19.40
C PRO A 247 14.03 3.67 19.57
N PHE A 248 14.48 4.44 20.54
CA PHE A 248 14.01 5.81 20.81
C PHE A 248 15.03 6.90 20.47
N SER A 249 16.20 6.56 19.92
CA SER A 249 17.15 7.56 19.50
C SER A 249 16.57 8.38 18.35
N LYS A 250 16.76 9.69 18.38
CA LYS A 250 16.28 10.61 17.33
C LYS A 250 16.91 10.22 16.01
N ALA A 251 16.18 9.48 15.18
CA ALA A 251 16.57 9.32 13.79
C ALA A 251 16.73 10.70 13.17
N ALA A 252 17.83 10.93 12.47
CA ALA A 252 18.03 12.17 11.74
C ALA A 252 16.84 12.45 10.83
N PRO A 253 16.33 13.68 10.77
CA PRO A 253 15.20 14.00 9.92
C PRO A 253 15.54 13.65 8.47
N MET A 254 14.83 12.68 7.92
CA MET A 254 15.04 12.22 6.56
C MET A 254 14.41 13.23 5.60
N GLY A 255 15.25 14.10 5.07
CA GLY A 255 14.84 15.11 4.11
C GLY A 255 14.33 14.49 2.80
N GLY A 256 13.22 14.99 2.33
CA GLY A 256 13.03 15.24 0.92
C GLY A 256 12.27 14.28 0.03
N LEU A 257 11.63 13.18 0.48
CA LEU A 257 10.72 12.42 -0.39
C LEU A 257 9.24 12.84 -0.30
N ALA A 258 8.94 13.75 0.60
CA ALA A 258 7.56 14.04 0.97
C ALA A 258 6.76 14.85 -0.05
N SER A 259 7.38 15.49 -1.03
CA SER A 259 6.67 16.53 -1.79
C SER A 259 6.12 16.09 -3.15
N ARG A 260 6.44 14.91 -3.62
CA ARG A 260 6.02 14.48 -4.97
C ARG A 260 5.25 13.16 -5.05
N ASN A 261 5.19 12.40 -3.96
CA ASN A 261 4.15 11.38 -3.85
C ASN A 261 2.88 12.10 -3.45
N ARG A 262 1.95 12.13 -4.37
CA ARG A 262 0.64 12.73 -4.29
C ARG A 262 0.02 12.44 -2.94
N GLY A 263 -0.09 13.49 -2.15
CA GLY A 263 -0.89 13.44 -0.94
C GLY A 263 -2.36 13.18 -1.28
N PRO A 264 -3.18 12.89 -0.27
CA PRO A 264 -4.62 12.69 -0.41
C PRO A 264 -5.31 13.79 -1.25
N GLU A 265 -4.81 15.02 -1.19
CA GLU A 265 -5.34 16.16 -1.95
C GLU A 265 -5.17 16.03 -3.48
N THR A 266 -4.06 15.48 -3.96
CA THR A 266 -3.84 15.33 -5.41
C THR A 266 -4.72 14.22 -5.97
N THR A 267 -4.85 13.13 -5.22
CA THR A 267 -5.74 12.02 -5.56
C THR A 267 -7.20 12.46 -5.53
N ARG A 268 -7.58 13.27 -4.52
CA ARG A 268 -8.92 13.83 -4.39
C ARG A 268 -9.27 14.76 -5.56
N ALA A 269 -8.36 15.67 -5.94
CA ALA A 269 -8.58 16.59 -7.07
C ALA A 269 -8.69 15.84 -8.41
N GLU A 270 -7.93 14.77 -8.61
CA GLU A 270 -8.06 13.90 -9.79
C GLU A 270 -9.39 13.15 -9.78
N THR A 271 -9.80 12.61 -8.63
CA THR A 271 -11.09 11.93 -8.46
C THR A 271 -12.26 12.87 -8.69
N GLU A 272 -12.20 14.10 -8.14
CA GLU A 272 -13.23 15.12 -8.36
C GLU A 272 -13.33 15.51 -9.84
N ARG A 273 -12.20 15.63 -10.56
CA ARG A 273 -12.19 15.85 -12.02
C ARG A 273 -12.79 14.70 -12.78
N MET A 274 -12.49 13.45 -12.40
CA MET A 274 -13.06 12.27 -13.05
C MET A 274 -14.56 12.13 -12.78
N THR A 275 -14.98 12.42 -11.53
CA THR A 275 -16.41 12.42 -11.14
C THR A 275 -17.17 13.52 -11.89
N ALA A 276 -16.60 14.71 -12.02
CA ALA A 276 -17.19 15.83 -12.78
C ALA A 276 -17.25 15.52 -14.28
N ALA A 277 -16.19 14.91 -14.84
CA ALA A 277 -16.18 14.47 -16.24
C ALA A 277 -17.26 13.41 -16.52
N ARG A 278 -17.48 12.51 -15.55
CA ARG A 278 -18.52 11.47 -15.64
C ARG A 278 -19.93 12.07 -15.57
N ALA A 279 -20.17 13.00 -14.64
CA ALA A 279 -21.43 13.71 -14.53
C ALA A 279 -21.76 14.51 -15.82
N ALA A 280 -20.76 15.14 -16.43
CA ALA A 280 -20.91 15.85 -17.71
C ALA A 280 -21.21 14.89 -18.88
N ALA A 281 -20.60 13.70 -18.91
CA ALA A 281 -20.85 12.70 -19.94
C ALA A 281 -22.25 12.07 -19.83
N SER A 282 -22.76 11.88 -18.60
CA SER A 282 -24.12 11.37 -18.36
C SER A 282 -25.23 12.41 -18.59
N ALA A 283 -24.91 13.69 -18.59
CA ALA A 283 -25.85 14.77 -18.87
C ALA A 283 -25.99 15.09 -20.39
N SER A 284 -25.10 14.50 -21.21
CA SER A 284 -25.07 14.68 -22.68
C SER A 284 -25.55 13.45 -23.47
N SER A 285 -26.02 12.43 -22.76
CA SER A 285 -26.70 11.25 -23.29
C SER A 285 -28.18 11.23 -22.87
#